data_1a1b0a1ea21d0e22182265a94b22bb15
#
_entry.id   1a1b0a1ea21d0e22182265a94b22bb15
#
_cell.length_a   1.000
_cell.length_b   1.000
_cell.length_c   1.000
_cell.angle_alpha   90.00
_cell.angle_beta   90.00
_cell.angle_gamma   90.00
#
_symmetry.space_group_name_H-M   'P 1'
#
loop_
_entity.id
_entity.type
_entity.pdbx_description
1 polymer ?
#
loop_
_entity_poly.entity_id
_entity_poly.type
_entity_poly.pdbx_seq_one_letter_code
_entity_poly.pdbx_strand_id
1 'polypeptide(L)'
;MLFRLFSLVLFLIIAALAASWLARQPGELRLEWLDWRVEIRTSLAIAILVMLAALLVFADRLWRRLLSLPGWFGSSLRHRRDAAGHRALTLGLMAVSAGEPGEAKRQATRAQRLLKSAPQLTDLLSAQAAHLAGDKRAAGRYFRSLTTSDDTAFLGYIGLARLAHEGDRPDEALAAARQALDLKPKSAMAAAQVLGLEAARGNWAAAAPALDVVIAAGDQANPADRARFQRQKTVIAYLQGKVTIDGDGGEAPSGKADIKRALRQLEGALAEDPGFWPGVLLVAGYYGDTGNKRKAGKLLEAGFRAMPHTALADMMRDLWGVNDGAYVAKLMKLVSGIQGEAAGDAASIAAAAALAAGIDGEAKALLARIDDAEKDVTTWQLLARLAEMNEDAVGVAAALRSAGDAPRPRGWQCQSCHVMSNEWHSHCRNCDAFATLDWRRPDHVTPMAIAADVTHASGVAAMPAPTDTTDN
;
A
#
# COMPACT_ATOMS: atom_id res chain seq x y z
N MET A 1 -37.45 -43.22 19.32
CA MET A 1 -38.74 -43.63 18.67
C MET A 1 -39.22 -45.01 19.20
N LEU A 2 -38.42 -46.02 19.28
CA LEU A 2 -38.74 -47.38 19.77
C LEU A 2 -39.38 -47.39 21.17
N PHE A 3 -38.84 -46.66 22.13
CA PHE A 3 -39.33 -46.56 23.51
C PHE A 3 -40.76 -45.99 23.60
N ARG A 4 -41.12 -45.06 22.69
CA ARG A 4 -42.49 -44.48 22.62
C ARG A 4 -43.49 -45.43 21.99
N LEU A 5 -43.02 -46.22 20.99
CA LEU A 5 -43.88 -47.28 20.40
C LEU A 5 -44.14 -48.40 21.41
N PHE A 6 -43.10 -48.80 22.15
CA PHE A 6 -43.20 -49.79 23.20
C PHE A 6 -44.16 -49.36 24.33
N SER A 7 -44.01 -48.12 24.79
CA SER A 7 -44.94 -47.54 25.79
C SER A 7 -46.39 -47.47 25.31
N LEU A 8 -46.63 -47.20 24.03
CA LEU A 8 -47.95 -47.12 23.45
C LEU A 8 -48.57 -48.53 23.29
N VAL A 9 -47.82 -49.51 22.86
CA VAL A 9 -48.21 -50.93 22.77
C VAL A 9 -48.50 -51.50 24.15
N LEU A 10 -47.63 -51.25 25.14
CA LEU A 10 -47.84 -51.68 26.52
C LEU A 10 -49.10 -51.04 27.13
N PHE A 11 -49.35 -49.78 26.88
CA PHE A 11 -50.57 -49.10 27.33
C PHE A 11 -51.85 -49.69 26.68
N LEU A 12 -51.79 -50.02 25.39
CA LEU A 12 -52.91 -50.68 24.69
C LEU A 12 -53.19 -52.10 25.22
N ILE A 13 -52.13 -52.87 25.54
CA ILE A 13 -52.24 -54.18 26.14
C ILE A 13 -52.86 -54.10 27.53
N ILE A 14 -52.40 -53.17 28.38
CA ILE A 14 -52.93 -52.99 29.73
C ILE A 14 -54.41 -52.49 29.65
N ALA A 15 -54.74 -51.61 28.74
CA ALA A 15 -56.07 -51.10 28.53
C ALA A 15 -57.03 -52.22 28.01
N ALA A 16 -56.53 -53.09 27.10
CA ALA A 16 -57.36 -54.26 26.61
C ALA A 16 -57.53 -55.29 27.72
N LEU A 17 -56.58 -55.59 28.55
CA LEU A 17 -56.72 -56.49 29.70
C LEU A 17 -57.68 -55.94 30.76
N ALA A 18 -57.56 -54.63 31.06
CA ALA A 18 -58.48 -53.96 31.98
C ALA A 18 -59.89 -53.92 31.45
N ALA A 19 -60.10 -53.65 30.15
CA ALA A 19 -61.37 -53.70 29.49
C ALA A 19 -62.02 -55.12 29.48
N SER A 20 -61.22 -56.16 29.25
CA SER A 20 -61.67 -57.58 29.30
C SER A 20 -62.01 -58.03 30.71
N TRP A 21 -61.24 -57.59 31.72
CA TRP A 21 -61.60 -57.86 33.12
C TRP A 21 -62.85 -57.14 33.56
N LEU A 22 -63.07 -55.90 33.15
CA LEU A 22 -64.22 -55.06 33.46
C LEU A 22 -65.48 -55.56 32.75
N ALA A 23 -65.35 -56.15 31.55
CA ALA A 23 -66.48 -56.70 30.81
C ALA A 23 -67.08 -57.96 31.47
N ARG A 24 -66.32 -58.60 32.37
CA ARG A 24 -66.78 -59.83 33.12
C ARG A 24 -67.44 -59.51 34.45
N GLN A 25 -67.51 -58.25 34.87
CA GLN A 25 -68.25 -57.83 36.10
C GLN A 25 -69.66 -57.38 35.73
N PRO A 26 -70.69 -58.00 36.24
CA PRO A 26 -72.10 -57.60 36.02
C PRO A 26 -72.39 -56.41 36.96
N GLY A 27 -72.37 -55.19 36.46
CA GLY A 27 -72.74 -53.97 37.17
C GLY A 27 -73.61 -53.10 36.27
N GLU A 28 -74.69 -52.60 36.77
CA GLU A 28 -75.63 -51.64 36.13
C GLU A 28 -75.46 -50.27 36.81
N LEU A 29 -75.08 -49.22 36.06
CA LEU A 29 -75.05 -47.84 36.51
C LEU A 29 -76.38 -47.20 36.10
N ARG A 30 -77.18 -46.78 37.10
CA ARG A 30 -78.46 -46.03 36.91
C ARG A 30 -78.19 -44.58 37.21
N LEU A 31 -78.22 -43.73 36.17
CA LEU A 31 -78.15 -42.27 36.31
C LEU A 31 -79.58 -41.71 36.13
N GLU A 32 -80.10 -41.09 37.23
CA GLU A 32 -81.36 -40.35 37.19
C GLU A 32 -81.05 -38.84 37.21
N TRP A 33 -81.38 -38.17 36.11
CA TRP A 33 -81.24 -36.71 36.02
C TRP A 33 -82.50 -36.12 35.39
N LEU A 34 -83.25 -35.30 36.15
CA LEU A 34 -84.46 -34.60 35.67
C LEU A 34 -85.36 -35.44 34.76
N ASP A 35 -86.06 -36.47 35.31
CA ASP A 35 -87.00 -37.37 34.61
C ASP A 35 -86.44 -38.27 33.50
N TRP A 36 -85.11 -38.24 33.26
CA TRP A 36 -84.47 -39.15 32.31
C TRP A 36 -83.76 -40.28 33.06
N ARG A 37 -84.19 -41.52 32.83
CA ARG A 37 -83.53 -42.74 33.31
C ARG A 37 -82.70 -43.32 32.20
N VAL A 38 -81.38 -43.26 32.38
CA VAL A 38 -80.47 -43.91 31.46
C VAL A 38 -79.81 -45.08 32.16
N GLU A 39 -80.13 -46.28 31.71
CA GLU A 39 -79.52 -47.52 32.19
C GLU A 39 -78.35 -47.90 31.24
N ILE A 40 -77.16 -47.73 31.69
CA ILE A 40 -75.92 -48.04 30.91
C ILE A 40 -75.14 -49.15 31.63
N ARG A 41 -74.74 -50.17 30.88
CA ARG A 41 -73.80 -51.16 31.44
C ARG A 41 -72.57 -50.46 31.91
N THR A 42 -72.10 -50.79 33.13
CA THR A 42 -70.93 -50.15 33.79
C THR A 42 -69.67 -50.21 32.91
N SER A 43 -69.50 -51.31 32.16
CA SER A 43 -68.42 -51.48 31.19
C SER A 43 -68.43 -50.48 30.04
N LEU A 44 -69.65 -50.08 29.55
CA LEU A 44 -69.84 -49.11 28.49
C LEU A 44 -69.49 -47.67 28.99
N ALA A 45 -69.97 -47.33 30.21
CA ALA A 45 -69.72 -46.03 30.83
C ALA A 45 -68.23 -45.80 31.04
N ILE A 46 -67.49 -46.80 31.51
CA ILE A 46 -66.04 -46.72 31.70
C ILE A 46 -65.26 -46.66 30.36
N ALA A 47 -65.73 -47.42 29.35
CA ALA A 47 -65.15 -47.31 27.99
C ALA A 47 -65.26 -45.92 27.39
N ILE A 48 -66.45 -45.26 27.57
CA ILE A 48 -66.69 -43.89 27.15
C ILE A 48 -65.75 -42.92 27.91
N LEU A 49 -65.63 -43.10 29.23
CA LEU A 49 -64.73 -42.27 30.06
C LEU A 49 -63.27 -42.36 29.63
N VAL A 50 -62.82 -43.59 29.39
CA VAL A 50 -61.39 -43.86 28.92
C VAL A 50 -61.21 -43.28 27.52
N MET A 51 -62.22 -43.41 26.64
CA MET A 51 -62.16 -42.85 25.30
C MET A 51 -62.10 -41.31 25.36
N LEU A 52 -62.89 -40.67 26.23
CA LEU A 52 -62.93 -39.22 26.44
C LEU A 52 -61.54 -38.72 27.00
N ALA A 53 -61.02 -39.44 27.99
CA ALA A 53 -59.66 -39.13 28.54
C ALA A 53 -58.58 -39.29 27.49
N ALA A 54 -58.61 -40.33 26.67
CA ALA A 54 -57.66 -40.52 25.56
C ALA A 54 -57.81 -39.41 24.50
N LEU A 55 -59.03 -38.99 24.20
CA LEU A 55 -59.30 -37.88 23.27
C LEU A 55 -58.75 -36.54 23.82
N LEU A 56 -58.95 -36.28 25.12
CA LEU A 56 -58.38 -35.07 25.77
C LEU A 56 -56.86 -35.05 25.76
N VAL A 57 -56.22 -36.17 26.08
CA VAL A 57 -54.78 -36.30 26.02
C VAL A 57 -54.23 -36.15 24.57
N PHE A 58 -54.95 -36.71 23.60
CA PHE A 58 -54.64 -36.54 22.19
C PHE A 58 -54.81 -35.09 21.73
N ALA A 59 -55.88 -34.44 22.13
CA ALA A 59 -56.12 -33.02 21.83
C ALA A 59 -55.06 -32.11 22.45
N ASP A 60 -54.71 -32.36 23.73
CA ASP A 60 -53.61 -31.60 24.39
C ASP A 60 -52.26 -31.83 23.67
N ARG A 61 -51.93 -33.07 23.29
CA ARG A 61 -50.70 -33.34 22.52
C ARG A 61 -50.71 -32.73 21.12
N LEU A 62 -51.86 -32.74 20.45
CA LEU A 62 -52.00 -32.11 19.13
C LEU A 62 -51.88 -30.59 19.26
N TRP A 63 -52.52 -30.00 20.28
CA TRP A 63 -52.44 -28.58 20.57
C TRP A 63 -51.02 -28.12 20.86
N ARG A 64 -50.31 -28.84 21.70
CA ARG A 64 -48.89 -28.56 21.99
C ARG A 64 -48.00 -28.70 20.74
N ARG A 65 -48.28 -29.67 19.87
CA ARG A 65 -47.56 -29.78 18.58
C ARG A 65 -47.87 -28.64 17.61
N LEU A 66 -49.14 -28.23 17.52
CA LEU A 66 -49.52 -27.06 16.71
C LEU A 66 -48.87 -25.78 17.20
N LEU A 67 -48.84 -25.56 18.52
CA LEU A 67 -48.16 -24.40 19.11
C LEU A 67 -46.64 -24.41 18.98
N SER A 68 -46.01 -25.58 18.82
CA SER A 68 -44.57 -25.70 18.61
C SER A 68 -44.12 -25.57 17.13
N LEU A 69 -45.05 -25.60 16.17
CA LEU A 69 -44.80 -25.44 14.74
C LEU A 69 -44.28 -24.07 14.31
N PRO A 70 -44.68 -22.91 14.92
CA PRO A 70 -44.16 -21.58 14.52
C PRO A 70 -42.66 -21.43 14.65
N GLY A 71 -42.01 -22.09 15.65
CA GLY A 71 -40.54 -21.98 15.86
C GLY A 71 -39.72 -22.65 14.78
N TRP A 72 -40.16 -23.75 14.20
CA TRP A 72 -39.39 -24.50 13.18
C TRP A 72 -39.50 -23.86 11.79
N PHE A 73 -40.67 -23.35 11.42
CA PHE A 73 -40.86 -22.60 10.17
C PHE A 73 -40.10 -21.27 10.21
N GLY A 74 -40.09 -20.57 11.35
CA GLY A 74 -39.35 -19.32 11.54
C GLY A 74 -37.83 -19.50 11.46
N SER A 75 -37.29 -20.59 11.99
CA SER A 75 -35.84 -20.88 11.91
C SER A 75 -35.41 -21.25 10.49
N SER A 76 -36.17 -22.08 9.78
CA SER A 76 -35.85 -22.45 8.40
C SER A 76 -35.88 -21.27 7.43
N LEU A 77 -36.84 -20.34 7.59
CA LEU A 77 -36.93 -19.12 6.80
C LEU A 77 -35.76 -18.14 7.13
N ARG A 78 -35.36 -18.03 8.41
CA ARG A 78 -34.21 -17.24 8.80
C ARG A 78 -32.93 -17.81 8.21
N HIS A 79 -32.67 -19.12 8.32
CA HIS A 79 -31.50 -19.76 7.72
C HIS A 79 -31.42 -19.58 6.21
N ARG A 80 -32.52 -19.70 5.48
CA ARG A 80 -32.57 -19.45 4.02
C ARG A 80 -32.26 -17.99 3.68
N ARG A 81 -32.77 -17.06 4.50
CA ARG A 81 -32.54 -15.62 4.35
C ARG A 81 -31.10 -15.26 4.63
N ASP A 82 -30.51 -15.79 5.70
CA ASP A 82 -29.09 -15.57 6.06
C ASP A 82 -28.17 -16.17 5.00
N ALA A 83 -28.43 -17.38 4.51
CA ALA A 83 -27.66 -17.98 3.42
C ALA A 83 -27.72 -17.16 2.12
N ALA A 84 -28.90 -16.62 1.77
CA ALA A 84 -29.03 -15.72 0.62
C ALA A 84 -28.32 -14.39 0.83
N GLY A 85 -28.27 -13.90 2.06
CA GLY A 85 -27.53 -12.69 2.45
C GLY A 85 -26.01 -12.87 2.37
N HIS A 86 -25.49 -13.99 2.88
CA HIS A 86 -24.06 -14.33 2.74
C HIS A 86 -23.66 -14.51 1.28
N ARG A 87 -24.52 -15.15 0.46
CA ARG A 87 -24.27 -15.24 -0.97
C ARG A 87 -24.22 -13.86 -1.65
N ALA A 88 -25.12 -12.94 -1.27
CA ALA A 88 -25.09 -11.57 -1.78
C ALA A 88 -23.81 -10.84 -1.35
N LEU A 89 -23.35 -11.04 -0.10
CA LEU A 89 -22.08 -10.49 0.40
C LEU A 89 -20.90 -10.99 -0.44
N THR A 90 -20.81 -12.30 -0.66
CA THR A 90 -19.73 -12.90 -1.47
C THR A 90 -19.73 -12.35 -2.91
N LEU A 91 -20.91 -12.35 -3.57
CA LEU A 91 -21.03 -11.81 -4.93
C LEU A 91 -20.70 -10.31 -4.99
N GLY A 92 -21.08 -9.56 -3.95
CA GLY A 92 -20.76 -8.14 -3.84
C GLY A 92 -19.27 -7.89 -3.70
N LEU A 93 -18.55 -8.69 -2.89
CA LEU A 93 -17.09 -8.61 -2.76
C LEU A 93 -16.39 -8.98 -4.08
N MET A 94 -16.88 -10.01 -4.77
CA MET A 94 -16.35 -10.36 -6.11
C MET A 94 -16.57 -9.22 -7.11
N ALA A 95 -17.72 -8.57 -7.11
CA ALA A 95 -18.02 -7.43 -7.97
C ALA A 95 -17.14 -6.21 -7.65
N VAL A 96 -16.84 -5.96 -6.35
CA VAL A 96 -15.87 -4.92 -5.94
C VAL A 96 -14.48 -5.24 -6.49
N SER A 97 -14.04 -6.50 -6.36
CA SER A 97 -12.71 -6.92 -6.86
C SER A 97 -12.61 -6.89 -8.38
N ALA A 98 -13.74 -7.14 -9.09
CA ALA A 98 -13.83 -7.04 -10.55
C ALA A 98 -13.97 -5.59 -11.06
N GLY A 99 -14.12 -4.61 -10.17
CA GLY A 99 -14.32 -3.22 -10.56
C GLY A 99 -15.70 -2.92 -11.13
N GLU A 100 -16.74 -3.69 -10.78
CA GLU A 100 -18.12 -3.55 -11.27
C GLU A 100 -19.02 -2.79 -10.28
N PRO A 101 -19.10 -1.45 -10.33
CA PRO A 101 -19.80 -0.64 -9.31
C PRO A 101 -21.32 -0.91 -9.28
N GLY A 102 -21.91 -1.16 -10.43
CA GLY A 102 -23.36 -1.43 -10.54
C GLY A 102 -23.78 -2.72 -9.84
N GLU A 103 -23.02 -3.81 -10.05
CA GLU A 103 -23.26 -5.09 -9.40
C GLU A 103 -22.94 -5.03 -7.92
N ALA A 104 -21.79 -4.45 -7.56
CA ALA A 104 -21.40 -4.26 -6.16
C ALA A 104 -22.49 -3.54 -5.36
N LYS A 105 -23.07 -2.45 -5.88
CA LYS A 105 -24.16 -1.71 -5.25
C LYS A 105 -25.44 -2.54 -5.12
N ARG A 106 -25.84 -3.30 -6.16
CA ARG A 106 -27.02 -4.18 -6.10
C ARG A 106 -26.85 -5.24 -5.01
N GLN A 107 -25.71 -5.92 -4.99
CA GLN A 107 -25.43 -6.97 -4.02
C GLN A 107 -25.27 -6.41 -2.59
N ALA A 108 -24.67 -5.25 -2.41
CA ALA A 108 -24.59 -4.56 -1.12
C ALA A 108 -25.99 -4.27 -0.56
N THR A 109 -26.87 -3.70 -1.37
CA THR A 109 -28.26 -3.41 -0.97
C THR A 109 -29.03 -4.71 -0.62
N ARG A 110 -28.80 -5.78 -1.38
CA ARG A 110 -29.40 -7.09 -1.11
C ARG A 110 -28.89 -7.69 0.19
N ALA A 111 -27.57 -7.63 0.43
CA ALA A 111 -26.96 -8.11 1.65
C ALA A 111 -27.48 -7.35 2.88
N GLN A 112 -27.58 -6.02 2.84
CA GLN A 112 -28.13 -5.19 3.92
C GLN A 112 -29.58 -5.57 4.28
N ARG A 113 -30.42 -5.89 3.29
CA ARG A 113 -31.81 -6.31 3.54
C ARG A 113 -31.90 -7.70 4.18
N LEU A 114 -30.97 -8.60 3.85
CA LEU A 114 -31.05 -10.00 4.24
C LEU A 114 -30.24 -10.29 5.50
N LEU A 115 -29.06 -9.71 5.69
CA LEU A 115 -28.13 -9.93 6.79
C LEU A 115 -28.25 -8.84 7.87
N LYS A 116 -29.37 -8.83 8.59
CA LYS A 116 -29.55 -7.91 9.72
C LYS A 116 -28.71 -8.29 10.94
N SER A 117 -28.21 -9.51 10.98
CA SER A 117 -27.37 -10.04 12.07
C SER A 117 -25.91 -9.61 12.01
N ALA A 118 -25.44 -9.09 10.86
CA ALA A 118 -24.05 -8.68 10.65
C ALA A 118 -23.96 -7.32 9.93
N PRO A 119 -24.43 -6.23 10.56
CA PRO A 119 -24.47 -4.91 9.94
C PRO A 119 -23.08 -4.42 9.52
N GLN A 120 -22.04 -4.73 10.29
CA GLN A 120 -20.66 -4.31 10.02
C GLN A 120 -20.14 -4.85 8.68
N LEU A 121 -20.42 -6.12 8.34
CA LEU A 121 -20.01 -6.72 7.07
C LEU A 121 -20.72 -6.09 5.88
N THR A 122 -22.02 -5.80 6.04
CA THR A 122 -22.81 -5.15 5.00
C THR A 122 -22.44 -3.69 4.81
N ASP A 123 -22.05 -2.99 5.88
CA ASP A 123 -21.57 -1.62 5.83
C ASP A 123 -20.20 -1.54 5.14
N LEU A 124 -19.31 -2.50 5.40
CA LEU A 124 -18.01 -2.59 4.72
C LEU A 124 -18.19 -2.78 3.20
N LEU A 125 -19.05 -3.72 2.79
CA LEU A 125 -19.35 -3.92 1.38
C LEU A 125 -19.98 -2.67 0.76
N SER A 126 -20.91 -2.02 1.48
CA SER A 126 -21.58 -0.80 1.00
C SER A 126 -20.63 0.37 0.89
N ALA A 127 -19.67 0.50 1.83
CA ALA A 127 -18.62 1.51 1.77
C ALA A 127 -17.75 1.33 0.53
N GLN A 128 -17.29 0.09 0.27
CA GLN A 128 -16.46 -0.21 -0.89
C GLN A 128 -17.23 -0.06 -2.21
N ALA A 129 -18.47 -0.52 -2.27
CA ALA A 129 -19.32 -0.36 -3.46
C ALA A 129 -19.60 1.12 -3.77
N ALA A 130 -19.88 1.93 -2.73
CA ALA A 130 -20.09 3.37 -2.89
C ALA A 130 -18.79 4.09 -3.33
N HIS A 131 -17.65 3.70 -2.77
CA HIS A 131 -16.34 4.24 -3.16
C HIS A 131 -16.04 3.92 -4.63
N LEU A 132 -16.22 2.66 -5.05
CA LEU A 132 -16.03 2.23 -6.44
C LEU A 132 -16.98 2.96 -7.42
N ALA A 133 -18.19 3.27 -6.96
CA ALA A 133 -19.17 4.05 -7.74
C ALA A 133 -18.90 5.57 -7.77
N GLY A 134 -17.86 6.06 -7.08
CA GLY A 134 -17.52 7.48 -6.95
C GLY A 134 -18.43 8.26 -6.00
N ASP A 135 -19.35 7.61 -5.28
CA ASP A 135 -20.19 8.25 -4.27
C ASP A 135 -19.43 8.44 -2.95
N LYS A 136 -18.55 9.45 -2.94
CA LYS A 136 -17.71 9.78 -1.77
C LYS A 136 -18.54 10.08 -0.51
N ARG A 137 -19.76 10.63 -0.65
CA ARG A 137 -20.63 10.94 0.49
C ARG A 137 -21.19 9.68 1.12
N ALA A 138 -21.71 8.76 0.32
CA ALA A 138 -22.21 7.48 0.82
C ALA A 138 -21.08 6.64 1.42
N ALA A 139 -19.95 6.51 0.73
CA ALA A 139 -18.77 5.80 1.23
C ALA A 139 -18.33 6.35 2.60
N GLY A 140 -18.25 7.66 2.75
CA GLY A 140 -17.88 8.30 4.02
C GLY A 140 -18.85 8.04 5.16
N ARG A 141 -20.17 7.93 4.89
CA ARG A 141 -21.14 7.55 5.92
C ARG A 141 -20.92 6.11 6.39
N TYR A 142 -20.75 5.17 5.46
CA TYR A 142 -20.53 3.77 5.80
C TYR A 142 -19.16 3.54 6.48
N PHE A 143 -18.07 4.19 6.04
CA PHE A 143 -16.80 4.09 6.74
C PHE A 143 -16.86 4.68 8.16
N ARG A 144 -17.63 5.77 8.39
CA ARG A 144 -17.85 6.29 9.73
C ARG A 144 -18.68 5.32 10.60
N SER A 145 -19.68 4.63 10.07
CA SER A 145 -20.39 3.62 10.86
C SER A 145 -19.48 2.47 11.31
N LEU A 146 -18.48 2.10 10.49
CA LEU A 146 -17.49 1.09 10.85
C LEU A 146 -16.57 1.52 11.99
N THR A 147 -16.34 2.83 12.22
CA THR A 147 -15.49 3.29 13.32
C THR A 147 -16.13 3.17 14.70
N THR A 148 -17.43 2.87 14.78
CA THR A 148 -18.17 2.75 16.05
C THR A 148 -17.99 1.39 16.73
N SER A 149 -17.44 0.39 16.04
CA SER A 149 -17.20 -0.97 16.57
C SER A 149 -15.72 -1.28 16.53
N ASP A 150 -15.17 -1.79 17.64
CA ASP A 150 -13.75 -2.12 17.79
C ASP A 150 -13.26 -3.09 16.71
N ASP A 151 -14.08 -4.06 16.31
CA ASP A 151 -13.73 -5.06 15.31
C ASP A 151 -13.51 -4.48 13.91
N THR A 152 -14.21 -3.38 13.57
CA THR A 152 -14.21 -2.78 12.23
C THR A 152 -13.63 -1.38 12.18
N ALA A 153 -13.35 -0.76 13.33
CA ALA A 153 -12.85 0.61 13.43
C ALA A 153 -11.59 0.82 12.59
N PHE A 154 -10.66 -0.13 12.61
CA PHE A 154 -9.46 -0.09 11.78
C PHE A 154 -9.77 0.09 10.29
N LEU A 155 -10.70 -0.71 9.75
CA LEU A 155 -11.10 -0.62 8.33
C LEU A 155 -11.86 0.67 8.03
N GLY A 156 -12.66 1.13 8.99
CA GLY A 156 -13.35 2.41 8.91
C GLY A 156 -12.37 3.58 8.76
N TYR A 157 -11.36 3.65 9.62
CA TYR A 157 -10.34 4.71 9.56
C TYR A 157 -9.46 4.63 8.32
N ILE A 158 -9.05 3.43 7.88
CA ILE A 158 -8.32 3.25 6.61
C ILE A 158 -9.13 3.79 5.42
N GLY A 159 -10.44 3.48 5.38
CA GLY A 159 -11.33 3.98 4.33
C GLY A 159 -11.52 5.49 4.38
N LEU A 160 -11.68 6.07 5.57
CA LEU A 160 -11.80 7.53 5.76
C LEU A 160 -10.53 8.26 5.34
N ALA A 161 -9.35 7.73 5.72
CA ALA A 161 -8.07 8.29 5.33
C ALA A 161 -7.91 8.34 3.81
N ARG A 162 -8.27 7.26 3.10
CA ARG A 162 -8.26 7.21 1.64
C ARG A 162 -9.21 8.23 1.02
N LEU A 163 -10.46 8.28 1.48
CA LEU A 163 -11.46 9.23 0.97
C LEU A 163 -11.06 10.69 1.19
N ALA A 164 -10.45 10.99 2.33
CA ALA A 164 -9.97 12.31 2.63
C ALA A 164 -8.78 12.70 1.73
N HIS A 165 -7.85 11.77 1.50
CA HIS A 165 -6.73 11.96 0.58
C HIS A 165 -7.21 12.21 -0.86
N GLU A 166 -8.13 11.40 -1.39
CA GLU A 166 -8.74 11.59 -2.71
C GLU A 166 -9.60 12.86 -2.83
N GLY A 167 -10.01 13.40 -1.69
CA GLY A 167 -10.76 14.64 -1.59
C GLY A 167 -9.92 15.88 -1.34
N ASP A 168 -8.59 15.77 -1.45
CA ASP A 168 -7.62 16.84 -1.17
C ASP A 168 -7.81 17.47 0.23
N ARG A 169 -8.00 16.60 1.25
CA ARG A 169 -8.14 16.97 2.66
C ARG A 169 -7.06 16.30 3.49
N PRO A 170 -5.79 16.73 3.35
CA PRO A 170 -4.64 16.03 3.92
C PRO A 170 -4.65 15.96 5.46
N ASP A 171 -5.23 16.96 6.15
CA ASP A 171 -5.33 16.93 7.62
C ASP A 171 -6.27 15.84 8.12
N GLU A 172 -7.46 15.74 7.49
CA GLU A 172 -8.42 14.69 7.83
C GLU A 172 -7.86 13.30 7.49
N ALA A 173 -7.17 13.18 6.34
CA ALA A 173 -6.53 11.94 5.92
C ALA A 173 -5.51 11.47 6.95
N LEU A 174 -4.63 12.37 7.39
CA LEU A 174 -3.60 12.05 8.37
C LEU A 174 -4.19 11.73 9.74
N ALA A 175 -5.19 12.47 10.21
CA ALA A 175 -5.87 12.18 11.47
C ALA A 175 -6.48 10.77 11.47
N ALA A 176 -7.18 10.40 10.39
CA ALA A 176 -7.76 9.07 10.23
C ALA A 176 -6.69 7.97 10.12
N ALA A 177 -5.61 8.21 9.35
CA ALA A 177 -4.52 7.25 9.20
C ALA A 177 -3.79 6.98 10.54
N ARG A 178 -3.57 8.02 11.37
CA ARG A 178 -3.00 7.89 12.70
C ARG A 178 -3.91 7.07 13.62
N GLN A 179 -5.24 7.34 13.62
CA GLN A 179 -6.20 6.53 14.39
C GLN A 179 -6.17 5.05 13.97
N ALA A 180 -6.03 4.76 12.68
CA ALA A 180 -5.87 3.38 12.22
C ALA A 180 -4.56 2.76 12.74
N LEU A 181 -3.46 3.51 12.73
CA LEU A 181 -2.17 3.03 13.22
C LEU A 181 -2.19 2.81 14.74
N ASP A 182 -2.85 3.69 15.52
CA ASP A 182 -3.03 3.55 16.97
C ASP A 182 -3.80 2.28 17.32
N LEU A 183 -4.85 1.94 16.55
CA LEU A 183 -5.61 0.69 16.72
C LEU A 183 -4.78 -0.55 16.37
N LYS A 184 -3.91 -0.47 15.36
CA LYS A 184 -3.04 -1.57 14.93
C LYS A 184 -1.61 -1.07 14.69
N PRO A 185 -0.78 -0.93 15.75
CA PRO A 185 0.55 -0.33 15.64
C PRO A 185 1.55 -1.07 14.75
N LYS A 186 1.28 -2.35 14.43
CA LYS A 186 2.11 -3.17 13.54
C LYS A 186 1.56 -3.27 12.11
N SER A 187 0.54 -2.50 11.76
CA SER A 187 -0.07 -2.56 10.43
C SER A 187 0.76 -1.81 9.40
N ALA A 188 1.38 -2.54 8.46
CA ALA A 188 2.08 -1.94 7.33
C ALA A 188 1.18 -1.03 6.48
N MET A 189 -0.11 -1.38 6.33
CA MET A 189 -1.06 -0.59 5.55
C MET A 189 -1.31 0.79 6.19
N ALA A 190 -1.58 0.83 7.50
CA ALA A 190 -1.79 2.10 8.20
C ALA A 190 -0.50 2.92 8.25
N ALA A 191 0.63 2.27 8.54
CA ALA A 191 1.93 2.92 8.58
C ALA A 191 2.33 3.51 7.20
N ALA A 192 2.06 2.80 6.10
CA ALA A 192 2.33 3.32 4.76
C ALA A 192 1.48 4.54 4.40
N GLN A 193 0.21 4.59 4.85
CA GLN A 193 -0.61 5.79 4.69
C GLN A 193 -0.07 6.98 5.49
N VAL A 194 0.31 6.76 6.76
CA VAL A 194 0.92 7.80 7.60
C VAL A 194 2.23 8.28 6.99
N LEU A 195 3.11 7.35 6.57
CA LEU A 195 4.37 7.67 5.90
C LEU A 195 4.15 8.58 4.67
N GLY A 196 3.24 8.20 3.77
CA GLY A 196 2.98 9.00 2.56
C GLY A 196 2.44 10.39 2.87
N LEU A 197 1.51 10.51 3.82
CA LEU A 197 0.90 11.79 4.20
C LEU A 197 1.89 12.70 4.95
N GLU A 198 2.73 12.14 5.83
CA GLU A 198 3.77 12.92 6.54
C GLU A 198 4.90 13.34 5.59
N ALA A 199 5.31 12.45 4.67
CA ALA A 199 6.31 12.75 3.66
C ALA A 199 5.85 13.89 2.72
N ALA A 200 4.58 13.88 2.29
CA ALA A 200 4.00 14.93 1.46
C ALA A 200 3.99 16.31 2.17
N ARG A 201 4.01 16.32 3.51
CA ARG A 201 4.09 17.55 4.33
C ARG A 201 5.52 17.95 4.69
N GLY A 202 6.51 17.14 4.31
CA GLY A 202 7.89 17.34 4.75
C GLY A 202 8.12 17.06 6.23
N ASN A 203 7.19 16.41 6.94
CA ASN A 203 7.36 16.06 8.35
C ASN A 203 8.13 14.74 8.51
N TRP A 204 9.42 14.82 8.25
CA TRP A 204 10.33 13.65 8.23
C TRP A 204 10.47 13.00 9.60
N ALA A 205 10.31 13.76 10.68
CA ALA A 205 10.38 13.26 12.04
C ALA A 205 9.24 12.27 12.36
N ALA A 206 8.04 12.52 11.83
CA ALA A 206 6.89 11.63 11.98
C ALA A 206 6.85 10.53 10.91
N ALA A 207 7.44 10.77 9.73
CA ALA A 207 7.52 9.79 8.65
C ALA A 207 8.46 8.61 8.99
N ALA A 208 9.59 8.88 9.66
CA ALA A 208 10.60 7.86 9.98
C ALA A 208 10.04 6.67 10.79
N PRO A 209 9.37 6.85 11.95
CA PRO A 209 8.83 5.72 12.70
C PRO A 209 7.73 4.95 11.93
N ALA A 210 6.97 5.61 11.08
CA ALA A 210 6.01 4.93 10.21
C ALA A 210 6.71 4.01 9.20
N LEU A 211 7.83 4.46 8.62
CA LEU A 211 8.65 3.63 7.73
C LEU A 211 9.22 2.41 8.47
N ASP A 212 9.69 2.57 9.71
CA ASP A 212 10.20 1.44 10.50
C ASP A 212 9.14 0.34 10.70
N VAL A 213 7.87 0.73 10.91
CA VAL A 213 6.75 -0.23 10.98
C VAL A 213 6.53 -0.94 9.63
N VAL A 214 6.62 -0.22 8.50
CA VAL A 214 6.48 -0.81 7.16
C VAL A 214 7.60 -1.83 6.91
N ILE A 215 8.85 -1.49 7.26
CA ILE A 215 10.02 -2.36 7.13
C ILE A 215 9.85 -3.61 7.99
N ALA A 216 9.50 -3.44 9.27
CA ALA A 216 9.33 -4.55 10.21
C ALA A 216 8.23 -5.53 9.81
N ALA A 217 7.17 -5.04 9.17
CA ALA A 217 6.09 -5.89 8.65
C ALA A 217 6.47 -6.61 7.34
N GLY A 218 7.47 -6.10 6.61
CA GLY A 218 7.99 -6.64 5.37
C GLY A 218 9.21 -7.56 5.54
N ASP A 219 9.40 -8.20 6.68
CA ASP A 219 10.57 -9.03 7.00
C ASP A 219 10.82 -10.20 6.00
N GLN A 220 9.80 -10.57 5.22
CA GLN A 220 9.88 -11.51 4.09
C GLN A 220 9.92 -10.82 2.71
N ALA A 221 10.17 -9.52 2.66
CA ALA A 221 10.21 -8.77 1.42
C ALA A 221 11.30 -9.30 0.47
N ASN A 222 11.00 -9.28 -0.84
CA ASN A 222 11.99 -9.63 -1.85
C ASN A 222 13.14 -8.60 -1.86
N PRO A 223 14.29 -8.92 -2.50
CA PRO A 223 15.45 -8.03 -2.51
C PRO A 223 15.15 -6.61 -3.05
N ALA A 224 14.25 -6.49 -4.03
CA ALA A 224 13.88 -5.20 -4.63
C ALA A 224 13.10 -4.32 -3.63
N ASP A 225 12.17 -4.91 -2.87
CA ASP A 225 11.44 -4.18 -1.82
C ASP A 225 12.37 -3.73 -0.70
N ARG A 226 13.35 -4.57 -0.30
CA ARG A 226 14.35 -4.18 0.70
C ARG A 226 15.20 -3.00 0.23
N ALA A 227 15.67 -3.03 -1.02
CA ALA A 227 16.42 -1.92 -1.59
C ALA A 227 15.59 -0.63 -1.62
N ARG A 228 14.30 -0.72 -1.99
CA ARG A 228 13.38 0.42 -1.97
C ARG A 228 13.18 0.97 -0.56
N PHE A 229 12.95 0.14 0.44
CA PHE A 229 12.80 0.57 1.82
C PHE A 229 14.09 1.19 2.36
N GLN A 230 15.24 0.62 2.02
CA GLN A 230 16.53 1.17 2.38
C GLN A 230 16.75 2.56 1.76
N ARG A 231 16.41 2.73 0.48
CA ARG A 231 16.43 4.03 -0.19
C ARG A 231 15.50 5.04 0.49
N GLN A 232 14.26 4.64 0.85
CA GLN A 232 13.34 5.52 1.59
C GLN A 232 13.91 5.96 2.94
N LYS A 233 14.55 5.04 3.68
CA LYS A 233 15.21 5.34 4.95
C LYS A 233 16.36 6.34 4.78
N THR A 234 17.21 6.14 3.75
CA THR A 234 18.30 7.05 3.43
C THR A 234 17.80 8.42 3.03
N VAL A 235 16.75 8.49 2.22
CA VAL A 235 16.14 9.77 1.80
C VAL A 235 15.53 10.52 2.99
N ILE A 236 14.80 9.85 3.89
CA ILE A 236 14.26 10.49 5.08
C ILE A 236 15.39 11.01 5.98
N ALA A 237 16.42 10.20 6.22
CA ALA A 237 17.58 10.62 7.02
C ALA A 237 18.31 11.81 6.38
N TYR A 238 18.43 11.84 5.04
CA TYR A 238 18.99 12.96 4.30
C TYR A 238 18.16 14.24 4.47
N LEU A 239 16.84 14.16 4.32
CA LEU A 239 15.95 15.31 4.41
C LEU A 239 15.89 15.86 5.84
N GLN A 240 15.86 15.00 6.86
CA GLN A 240 16.00 15.39 8.26
C GLN A 240 17.35 16.06 8.51
N GLY A 241 18.44 15.46 7.99
CA GLY A 241 19.78 15.99 8.10
C GLY A 241 19.91 17.37 7.46
N LYS A 242 19.34 17.53 6.27
CA LYS A 242 19.36 18.79 5.53
C LYS A 242 18.65 19.91 6.29
N VAL A 243 17.43 19.69 6.75
CA VAL A 243 16.67 20.66 7.57
C VAL A 243 17.44 20.99 8.85
N THR A 244 18.05 19.98 9.50
CA THR A 244 18.77 20.20 10.76
C THR A 244 20.08 20.99 10.57
N ILE A 245 20.78 20.78 9.45
CA ILE A 245 22.08 21.43 9.15
C ILE A 245 21.89 22.80 8.52
N ASP A 246 21.01 22.90 7.51
CA ASP A 246 20.84 24.12 6.71
C ASP A 246 19.79 25.08 7.33
N GLY A 247 18.94 24.57 8.23
CA GLY A 247 17.73 25.25 8.71
C GLY A 247 16.54 25.01 7.78
N ASP A 248 15.34 25.35 8.22
CA ASP A 248 14.10 25.26 7.43
C ASP A 248 13.60 26.67 7.08
N GLY A 249 13.56 27.00 5.79
CA GLY A 249 12.85 28.19 5.26
C GLY A 249 13.23 29.55 5.86
N GLY A 250 14.40 29.68 6.51
CA GLY A 250 14.84 30.91 7.18
C GLY A 250 15.01 30.78 8.70
N GLU A 251 14.73 29.62 9.26
CA GLU A 251 15.08 29.30 10.65
C GLU A 251 16.59 29.00 10.79
N ALA A 252 17.15 29.39 11.94
CA ALA A 252 18.55 29.10 12.23
C ALA A 252 18.81 27.57 12.31
N PRO A 253 20.02 27.10 11.93
CA PRO A 253 20.40 25.71 12.10
C PRO A 253 20.17 25.22 13.53
N SER A 254 19.82 23.94 13.65
CA SER A 254 19.56 23.29 14.93
C SER A 254 20.80 23.29 15.84
N GLY A 255 20.61 23.00 17.11
CA GLY A 255 21.71 22.91 18.05
C GLY A 255 22.76 21.83 17.69
N LYS A 256 24.02 22.03 18.08
CA LYS A 256 25.14 21.09 17.78
C LYS A 256 24.82 19.63 18.14
N ALA A 257 24.03 19.38 19.19
CA ALA A 257 23.67 18.03 19.60
C ALA A 257 22.72 17.35 18.59
N ASP A 258 21.79 18.11 18.03
CA ASP A 258 20.80 17.63 17.06
C ASP A 258 21.48 17.39 15.70
N ILE A 259 22.34 18.30 15.26
CA ILE A 259 23.16 18.11 14.06
C ILE A 259 24.00 16.83 14.19
N LYS A 260 24.67 16.62 15.34
CA LYS A 260 25.47 15.39 15.54
C LYS A 260 24.62 14.12 15.52
N ARG A 261 23.35 14.19 15.99
CA ARG A 261 22.41 13.06 15.92
C ARG A 261 22.01 12.79 14.46
N ALA A 262 21.59 13.83 13.74
CA ALA A 262 21.18 13.73 12.33
C ALA A 262 22.31 13.20 11.44
N LEU A 263 23.55 13.68 11.63
CA LEU A 263 24.72 13.17 10.91
C LEU A 263 24.95 11.68 11.17
N ARG A 264 24.87 11.22 12.43
CA ARG A 264 25.02 9.78 12.72
C ARG A 264 23.94 8.92 12.07
N GLN A 265 22.71 9.40 12.06
CA GLN A 265 21.59 8.70 11.40
C GLN A 265 21.80 8.61 9.90
N LEU A 266 22.21 9.73 9.26
CA LEU A 266 22.46 9.75 7.83
C LEU A 266 23.71 8.92 7.45
N GLU A 267 24.80 9.00 8.22
CA GLU A 267 25.99 8.14 8.02
C GLU A 267 25.63 6.65 8.12
N GLY A 268 24.79 6.27 9.09
CA GLY A 268 24.30 4.89 9.22
C GLY A 268 23.49 4.45 8.01
N ALA A 269 22.60 5.31 7.50
CA ALA A 269 21.81 5.03 6.31
C ALA A 269 22.67 4.93 5.04
N LEU A 270 23.67 5.83 4.90
CA LEU A 270 24.61 5.82 3.77
C LEU A 270 25.58 4.61 3.80
N ALA A 271 25.83 4.02 4.96
CA ALA A 271 26.63 2.78 5.03
C ALA A 271 25.89 1.60 4.36
N GLU A 272 24.56 1.60 4.40
CA GLU A 272 23.70 0.59 3.77
C GLU A 272 23.29 0.97 2.31
N ASP A 273 23.31 2.27 1.97
CA ASP A 273 23.01 2.80 0.64
C ASP A 273 24.06 3.83 0.19
N PRO A 274 25.32 3.40 -0.05
CA PRO A 274 26.43 4.29 -0.36
C PRO A 274 26.29 4.99 -1.72
N GLY A 275 25.42 4.50 -2.59
CA GLY A 275 25.15 5.08 -3.91
C GLY A 275 24.27 6.34 -3.88
N PHE A 276 23.72 6.70 -2.73
CA PHE A 276 22.94 7.94 -2.61
C PHE A 276 23.86 9.16 -2.43
N TRP A 277 24.52 9.56 -3.53
CA TRP A 277 25.51 10.62 -3.54
C TRP A 277 25.02 11.99 -3.01
N PRO A 278 23.71 12.42 -3.10
CA PRO A 278 23.29 13.68 -2.48
C PRO A 278 23.49 13.70 -0.96
N GLY A 279 23.25 12.57 -0.30
CA GLY A 279 23.50 12.41 1.13
C GLY A 279 25.00 12.43 1.46
N VAL A 280 25.81 11.82 0.61
CA VAL A 280 27.28 11.84 0.76
C VAL A 280 27.80 13.27 0.68
N LEU A 281 27.33 14.07 -0.28
CA LEU A 281 27.71 15.48 -0.43
C LEU A 281 27.33 16.31 0.81
N LEU A 282 26.12 16.13 1.34
CA LEU A 282 25.66 16.87 2.53
C LEU A 282 26.56 16.60 3.74
N VAL A 283 26.84 15.32 4.02
CA VAL A 283 27.67 14.95 5.18
C VAL A 283 29.12 15.37 4.99
N ALA A 284 29.67 15.18 3.78
CA ALA A 284 31.05 15.55 3.47
C ALA A 284 31.24 17.08 3.49
N GLY A 285 30.27 17.86 2.98
CA GLY A 285 30.26 19.31 3.06
C GLY A 285 30.33 19.79 4.50
N TYR A 286 29.44 19.31 5.36
CA TYR A 286 29.46 19.66 6.78
C TYR A 286 30.83 19.35 7.45
N TYR A 287 31.43 18.17 7.17
CA TYR A 287 32.74 17.84 7.72
C TYR A 287 33.85 18.67 7.11
N GLY A 288 33.78 19.07 5.86
CA GLY A 288 34.70 19.98 5.21
C GLY A 288 34.70 21.34 5.90
N ASP A 289 33.53 21.92 6.10
CA ASP A 289 33.30 23.23 6.72
C ASP A 289 33.72 23.26 8.20
N THR A 290 33.47 22.17 8.91
CA THR A 290 33.87 22.03 10.32
C THR A 290 35.35 21.60 10.51
N GLY A 291 36.13 21.51 9.43
CA GLY A 291 37.57 21.22 9.46
C GLY A 291 37.95 19.74 9.53
N ASN A 292 36.99 18.83 9.51
CA ASN A 292 37.23 17.38 9.54
C ASN A 292 37.48 16.81 8.12
N LYS A 293 38.44 17.40 7.38
CA LYS A 293 38.76 17.07 5.98
C LYS A 293 39.03 15.59 5.76
N ARG A 294 39.65 14.90 6.74
CA ARG A 294 39.98 13.47 6.61
C ARG A 294 38.69 12.61 6.56
N LYS A 295 37.70 12.94 7.38
CA LYS A 295 36.43 12.20 7.40
C LYS A 295 35.59 12.49 6.13
N ALA A 296 35.56 13.76 5.72
CA ALA A 296 34.93 14.17 4.46
C ALA A 296 35.53 13.40 3.26
N GLY A 297 36.86 13.37 3.15
CA GLY A 297 37.52 12.66 2.06
C GLY A 297 37.20 11.17 2.01
N LYS A 298 37.19 10.48 3.16
CA LYS A 298 36.83 9.05 3.21
C LYS A 298 35.40 8.79 2.74
N LEU A 299 34.44 9.65 3.12
CA LEU A 299 33.05 9.54 2.71
C LEU A 299 32.89 9.77 1.20
N LEU A 300 33.55 10.81 0.67
CA LEU A 300 33.53 11.12 -0.77
C LEU A 300 34.11 9.98 -1.60
N GLU A 301 35.29 9.45 -1.19
CA GLU A 301 35.90 8.32 -1.88
C GLU A 301 35.04 7.05 -1.83
N ALA A 302 34.39 6.76 -0.69
CA ALA A 302 33.48 5.61 -0.56
C ALA A 302 32.25 5.79 -1.44
N GLY A 303 31.61 6.96 -1.41
CA GLY A 303 30.48 7.29 -2.27
C GLY A 303 30.83 7.23 -3.76
N PHE A 304 31.98 7.76 -4.15
CA PHE A 304 32.46 7.72 -5.53
C PHE A 304 32.75 6.29 -6.02
N ARG A 305 33.27 5.41 -5.16
CA ARG A 305 33.44 3.99 -5.51
C ARG A 305 32.12 3.28 -5.71
N ALA A 306 31.12 3.63 -4.91
CA ALA A 306 29.79 3.00 -5.02
C ALA A 306 28.98 3.53 -6.21
N MET A 307 29.04 4.85 -6.43
CA MET A 307 28.31 5.53 -7.50
C MET A 307 29.14 6.73 -7.99
N PRO A 308 29.96 6.57 -9.03
CA PRO A 308 30.74 7.67 -9.60
C PRO A 308 29.84 8.79 -10.09
N HIS A 309 30.09 10.01 -9.60
CA HIS A 309 29.37 11.21 -10.01
C HIS A 309 30.30 12.41 -10.02
N THR A 310 30.13 13.31 -11.00
CA THR A 310 30.96 14.50 -11.16
C THR A 310 30.97 15.38 -9.92
N ALA A 311 29.79 15.60 -9.30
CA ALA A 311 29.70 16.43 -8.09
C ALA A 311 30.55 15.88 -6.91
N LEU A 312 30.68 14.55 -6.78
CA LEU A 312 31.59 13.96 -5.78
C LEU A 312 33.06 14.23 -6.14
N ALA A 313 33.43 14.13 -7.41
CA ALA A 313 34.76 14.40 -7.89
C ALA A 313 35.13 15.88 -7.72
N ASP A 314 34.21 16.79 -8.00
CA ASP A 314 34.38 18.22 -7.82
C ASP A 314 34.61 18.58 -6.34
N MET A 315 33.74 18.05 -5.45
CA MET A 315 33.93 18.26 -4.00
C MET A 315 35.25 17.64 -3.48
N MET A 316 35.71 16.51 -4.04
CA MET A 316 37.05 15.97 -3.72
C MET A 316 38.15 16.90 -4.20
N ARG A 317 38.01 17.53 -5.39
CA ARG A 317 38.97 18.53 -5.89
C ARG A 317 39.15 19.69 -4.90
N ASP A 318 38.02 20.27 -4.47
CA ASP A 318 38.01 21.39 -3.53
C ASP A 318 38.59 21.00 -2.17
N LEU A 319 38.20 19.83 -1.66
CA LEU A 319 38.63 19.32 -0.36
C LEU A 319 40.16 19.06 -0.34
N TRP A 320 40.71 18.47 -1.42
CA TRP A 320 42.12 18.16 -1.52
C TRP A 320 42.98 19.40 -1.72
N GLY A 321 42.48 20.44 -2.37
CA GLY A 321 43.15 21.71 -2.57
C GLY A 321 44.52 21.57 -3.26
N VAL A 322 44.65 20.66 -4.23
CA VAL A 322 45.86 20.35 -4.98
C VAL A 322 45.76 20.90 -6.40
N ASN A 323 46.90 21.04 -7.09
CA ASN A 323 46.92 21.42 -8.50
C ASN A 323 46.29 20.33 -9.38
N ASP A 324 45.92 20.67 -10.62
CA ASP A 324 45.18 19.80 -11.53
C ASP A 324 45.90 18.49 -11.81
N GLY A 325 47.20 18.49 -12.01
CA GLY A 325 47.97 17.25 -12.23
C GLY A 325 47.97 16.31 -11.04
N ALA A 326 48.13 16.84 -9.83
CA ALA A 326 48.04 16.05 -8.60
C ALA A 326 46.61 15.56 -8.31
N TYR A 327 45.58 16.34 -8.69
CA TYR A 327 44.19 15.94 -8.62
C TYR A 327 43.93 14.75 -9.54
N VAL A 328 44.32 14.85 -10.81
CA VAL A 328 44.16 13.76 -11.80
C VAL A 328 44.86 12.49 -11.32
N ALA A 329 46.12 12.59 -10.83
CA ALA A 329 46.84 11.43 -10.31
C ALA A 329 46.13 10.74 -9.13
N LYS A 330 45.58 11.52 -8.19
CA LYS A 330 44.77 10.96 -7.07
C LYS A 330 43.48 10.31 -7.56
N LEU A 331 42.78 10.94 -8.51
CA LEU A 331 41.56 10.43 -9.05
C LEU A 331 41.79 9.12 -9.84
N MET A 332 42.86 9.05 -10.64
CA MET A 332 43.27 7.83 -11.34
C MET A 332 43.58 6.67 -10.39
N LYS A 333 44.26 6.95 -9.28
CA LYS A 333 44.51 5.95 -8.24
C LYS A 333 43.22 5.44 -7.63
N LEU A 334 42.19 6.30 -7.42
CA LEU A 334 40.88 5.91 -6.92
C LEU A 334 40.14 5.04 -7.95
N VAL A 335 40.13 5.48 -9.22
CA VAL A 335 39.43 4.79 -10.33
C VAL A 335 40.06 3.43 -10.64
N SER A 336 41.39 3.26 -10.47
CA SER A 336 42.04 1.97 -10.74
C SER A 336 41.53 0.82 -9.84
N GLY A 337 40.94 1.13 -8.69
CA GLY A 337 40.36 0.15 -7.78
C GLY A 337 38.85 -0.10 -7.99
N ILE A 338 38.21 0.57 -8.96
CA ILE A 338 36.77 0.41 -9.23
C ILE A 338 36.60 -0.61 -10.34
N GLN A 339 35.64 -1.56 -10.13
CA GLN A 339 35.29 -2.63 -11.07
C GLN A 339 33.82 -2.69 -11.32
N GLY A 340 33.37 -3.43 -12.34
CA GLY A 340 31.98 -3.62 -12.72
C GLY A 340 31.38 -2.37 -13.39
N GLU A 341 30.09 -2.21 -13.32
CA GLU A 341 29.32 -1.14 -14.02
C GLU A 341 29.78 0.29 -13.68
N ALA A 342 30.33 0.50 -12.48
CA ALA A 342 30.83 1.80 -12.05
C ALA A 342 32.18 2.18 -12.69
N ALA A 343 32.92 1.22 -13.24
CA ALA A 343 34.30 1.45 -13.75
C ALA A 343 34.29 2.39 -14.96
N GLY A 344 33.35 2.21 -15.89
CA GLY A 344 33.22 3.05 -17.09
C GLY A 344 32.91 4.51 -16.75
N ASP A 345 31.91 4.73 -15.84
CA ASP A 345 31.52 6.07 -15.39
C ASP A 345 32.69 6.76 -14.65
N ALA A 346 33.37 6.02 -13.76
CA ALA A 346 34.54 6.52 -13.04
C ALA A 346 35.69 6.91 -13.98
N ALA A 347 35.95 6.08 -14.99
CA ALA A 347 37.00 6.35 -16.00
C ALA A 347 36.61 7.59 -16.84
N SER A 348 35.37 7.75 -17.26
CA SER A 348 34.87 8.93 -17.99
C SER A 348 35.06 10.21 -17.18
N ILE A 349 34.70 10.20 -15.89
CA ILE A 349 34.88 11.36 -15.00
C ILE A 349 36.38 11.72 -14.84
N ALA A 350 37.24 10.72 -14.64
CA ALA A 350 38.67 10.94 -14.53
C ALA A 350 39.29 11.43 -15.87
N ALA A 351 38.81 10.91 -17.01
CA ALA A 351 39.24 11.37 -18.34
C ALA A 351 38.82 12.83 -18.58
N ALA A 352 37.60 13.21 -18.19
CA ALA A 352 37.14 14.59 -18.26
C ALA A 352 38.05 15.53 -17.44
N ALA A 353 38.47 15.11 -16.23
CA ALA A 353 39.38 15.86 -15.40
C ALA A 353 40.80 15.95 -16.04
N ALA A 354 41.29 14.87 -16.65
CA ALA A 354 42.57 14.86 -17.36
C ALA A 354 42.58 15.79 -18.57
N LEU A 355 41.48 15.76 -19.39
CA LEU A 355 41.33 16.68 -20.53
C LEU A 355 41.26 18.15 -20.09
N ALA A 356 40.57 18.43 -18.95
CA ALA A 356 40.52 19.76 -18.41
C ALA A 356 41.90 20.28 -17.91
N ALA A 357 42.73 19.35 -17.46
CA ALA A 357 44.13 19.63 -17.04
C ALA A 357 45.14 19.66 -18.20
N GLY A 358 44.71 19.39 -19.45
CA GLY A 358 45.62 19.31 -20.61
C GLY A 358 46.52 18.05 -20.62
N ILE A 359 46.09 16.97 -19.96
CA ILE A 359 46.84 15.71 -19.85
C ILE A 359 46.17 14.66 -20.75
N ASP A 360 46.43 14.78 -22.05
CA ASP A 360 45.81 13.97 -23.12
C ASP A 360 46.15 12.48 -23.06
N GLY A 361 47.43 12.14 -22.71
CA GLY A 361 47.88 10.75 -22.59
C GLY A 361 47.09 9.95 -21.55
N GLU A 362 46.87 10.53 -20.39
CA GLU A 362 46.08 9.90 -19.30
C GLU A 362 44.60 9.79 -19.68
N ALA A 363 44.03 10.83 -20.29
CA ALA A 363 42.69 10.82 -20.79
C ALA A 363 42.44 9.69 -21.81
N LYS A 364 43.40 9.53 -22.77
CA LYS A 364 43.37 8.44 -23.75
C LYS A 364 43.42 7.08 -23.09
N ALA A 365 44.30 6.88 -22.14
CA ALA A 365 44.44 5.61 -21.41
C ALA A 365 43.19 5.25 -20.61
N LEU A 366 42.50 6.24 -20.00
CA LEU A 366 41.24 6.05 -19.27
C LEU A 366 40.08 5.70 -20.20
N LEU A 367 39.90 6.44 -21.29
CA LEU A 367 38.83 6.22 -22.27
C LEU A 367 38.97 4.88 -23.02
N ALA A 368 40.22 4.42 -23.24
CA ALA A 368 40.48 3.12 -23.85
C ALA A 368 40.14 1.92 -22.95
N ARG A 369 39.91 2.13 -21.64
CA ARG A 369 39.47 1.07 -20.71
C ARG A 369 37.97 0.81 -20.75
N ILE A 370 37.20 1.70 -21.39
CA ILE A 370 35.73 1.58 -21.48
C ILE A 370 35.41 0.79 -22.73
N ASP A 371 34.69 -0.31 -22.56
CA ASP A 371 34.26 -1.12 -23.70
C ASP A 371 33.31 -0.31 -24.61
N ASP A 372 33.41 -0.53 -25.94
CA ASP A 372 32.61 0.25 -26.91
C ASP A 372 31.10 0.15 -26.65
N ALA A 373 30.63 -0.99 -26.17
CA ALA A 373 29.22 -1.19 -25.82
C ALA A 373 28.76 -0.40 -24.58
N GLU A 374 29.69 0.01 -23.73
CA GLU A 374 29.42 0.76 -22.50
C GLU A 374 29.59 2.27 -22.67
N LYS A 375 30.18 2.71 -23.79
CA LYS A 375 30.37 4.13 -24.10
C LYS A 375 29.03 4.81 -24.35
N ASP A 376 28.72 5.77 -23.49
CA ASP A 376 27.56 6.63 -23.64
C ASP A 376 27.89 7.92 -24.44
N VAL A 377 26.87 8.73 -24.66
CA VAL A 377 27.00 10.03 -25.35
C VAL A 377 28.12 10.87 -24.74
N THR A 378 28.23 10.92 -23.40
CA THR A 378 29.27 11.73 -22.70
C THR A 378 30.65 11.18 -22.97
N THR A 379 30.84 9.87 -22.96
CA THR A 379 32.12 9.23 -23.25
C THR A 379 32.58 9.50 -24.69
N TRP A 380 31.68 9.42 -25.66
CA TRP A 380 31.97 9.75 -27.06
C TRP A 380 32.32 11.25 -27.26
N GLN A 381 31.64 12.14 -26.53
CA GLN A 381 31.98 13.56 -26.53
C GLN A 381 33.37 13.84 -25.96
N LEU A 382 33.80 13.09 -24.91
CA LEU A 382 35.17 13.18 -24.39
C LEU A 382 36.21 12.68 -25.42
N LEU A 383 35.90 11.60 -26.15
CA LEU A 383 36.74 11.12 -27.26
C LEU A 383 36.86 12.14 -28.38
N ALA A 384 35.75 12.81 -28.74
CA ALA A 384 35.77 13.89 -29.70
C ALA A 384 36.66 15.06 -29.25
N ARG A 385 36.56 15.46 -27.98
CA ARG A 385 37.39 16.50 -27.39
C ARG A 385 38.89 16.10 -27.34
N LEU A 386 39.17 14.85 -27.04
CA LEU A 386 40.55 14.32 -27.09
C LEU A 386 41.11 14.37 -28.52
N ALA A 387 40.33 13.98 -29.53
CA ALA A 387 40.72 14.06 -30.94
C ALA A 387 40.91 15.52 -31.39
N GLU A 388 40.07 16.44 -30.92
CA GLU A 388 40.24 17.88 -31.20
C GLU A 388 41.55 18.44 -30.64
N MET A 389 41.89 18.09 -29.39
CA MET A 389 43.17 18.47 -28.77
C MET A 389 44.39 17.93 -29.54
N ASN A 390 44.24 16.80 -30.23
CA ASN A 390 45.27 16.19 -31.07
C ASN A 390 45.20 16.59 -32.58
N GLU A 391 44.39 17.60 -32.94
CA GLU A 391 44.14 18.09 -34.26
C GLU A 391 43.64 16.99 -35.24
N ASP A 392 43.04 15.92 -34.76
CA ASP A 392 42.48 14.80 -35.51
C ASP A 392 41.03 15.06 -35.93
N ALA A 393 40.82 15.80 -37.00
CA ALA A 393 39.48 16.13 -37.52
C ALA A 393 38.67 14.88 -37.92
N VAL A 394 39.32 13.79 -38.37
CA VAL A 394 38.66 12.54 -38.73
C VAL A 394 38.15 11.84 -37.48
N GLY A 395 38.97 11.78 -36.43
CA GLY A 395 38.59 11.23 -35.13
C GLY A 395 37.43 12.01 -34.47
N VAL A 396 37.46 13.35 -34.59
CA VAL A 396 36.31 14.19 -34.09
C VAL A 396 35.03 13.80 -34.80
N ALA A 397 35.04 13.74 -36.15
CA ALA A 397 33.84 13.41 -36.89
C ALA A 397 33.33 11.96 -36.66
N ALA A 398 34.25 11.03 -36.41
CA ALA A 398 33.92 9.65 -36.07
C ALA A 398 33.27 9.55 -34.67
N ALA A 399 33.89 10.18 -33.65
CA ALA A 399 33.39 10.17 -32.29
C ALA A 399 32.00 10.84 -32.15
N LEU A 400 31.80 11.98 -32.85
CA LEU A 400 30.48 12.67 -32.84
C LEU A 400 29.39 11.87 -33.52
N ARG A 401 29.70 11.11 -34.59
CA ARG A 401 28.73 10.19 -35.22
C ARG A 401 28.35 9.07 -34.28
N SER A 402 29.32 8.46 -33.59
CA SER A 402 29.09 7.42 -32.61
C SER A 402 28.30 7.95 -31.38
N ALA A 403 28.49 9.20 -31.00
CA ALA A 403 27.70 9.85 -29.95
C ALA A 403 26.21 9.95 -30.31
N GLY A 404 25.87 10.10 -31.61
CA GLY A 404 24.48 10.17 -32.05
C GLY A 404 23.69 8.88 -31.84
N ASP A 405 24.35 7.73 -31.91
CA ASP A 405 23.73 6.40 -31.73
C ASP A 405 23.98 5.81 -30.34
N ALA A 406 24.77 6.48 -29.52
CA ALA A 406 25.17 5.99 -28.21
C ALA A 406 24.02 6.06 -27.18
N PRO A 407 24.03 5.16 -26.18
CA PRO A 407 23.06 5.21 -25.09
C PRO A 407 23.22 6.53 -24.31
N ARG A 408 22.09 6.98 -23.73
CA ARG A 408 22.08 8.17 -22.88
C ARG A 408 22.91 7.92 -21.61
N PRO A 409 23.55 8.95 -21.06
CA PRO A 409 24.24 8.85 -19.80
C PRO A 409 23.27 8.55 -18.65
N ARG A 410 23.80 8.17 -17.51
CA ARG A 410 23.02 7.99 -16.29
C ARG A 410 22.31 9.29 -15.91
N GLY A 411 21.14 9.15 -15.30
CA GLY A 411 20.35 10.25 -14.78
C GLY A 411 19.36 9.77 -13.71
N TRP A 412 18.66 10.68 -13.11
CA TRP A 412 17.63 10.35 -12.15
C TRP A 412 16.39 9.77 -12.86
N GLN A 413 16.17 8.46 -12.73
CA GLN A 413 14.97 7.81 -13.27
C GLN A 413 14.04 7.40 -12.13
N CYS A 414 12.74 7.71 -12.27
CA CYS A 414 11.73 7.26 -11.34
C CYS A 414 11.46 5.76 -11.53
N GLN A 415 11.58 4.96 -10.49
CA GLN A 415 11.30 3.52 -10.54
C GLN A 415 9.80 3.21 -10.68
N SER A 416 8.91 4.18 -10.40
CA SER A 416 7.46 3.99 -10.47
C SER A 416 6.87 4.32 -11.84
N CYS A 417 7.30 5.44 -12.47
CA CYS A 417 6.75 5.90 -13.76
C CYS A 417 7.79 5.97 -14.88
N HIS A 418 9.05 5.60 -14.61
CA HIS A 418 10.20 5.57 -15.53
C HIS A 418 10.58 6.92 -16.16
N VAL A 419 9.99 8.02 -15.74
CA VAL A 419 10.34 9.36 -16.24
C VAL A 419 11.73 9.74 -15.73
N MET A 420 12.54 10.35 -16.62
CA MET A 420 13.84 10.90 -16.30
C MET A 420 13.73 12.32 -15.74
N SER A 421 14.57 12.65 -14.77
CA SER A 421 14.75 13.99 -14.20
C SER A 421 16.20 14.41 -14.25
N ASN A 422 16.46 15.69 -14.50
CA ASN A 422 17.81 16.25 -14.46
C ASN A 422 18.32 16.45 -13.03
N GLU A 423 17.40 16.61 -12.10
CA GLU A 423 17.71 16.88 -10.69
C GLU A 423 17.05 15.84 -9.79
N TRP A 424 17.66 15.61 -8.64
CA TRP A 424 17.07 14.79 -7.61
C TRP A 424 15.99 15.56 -6.84
N HIS A 425 14.87 14.87 -6.60
CA HIS A 425 13.75 15.35 -5.78
C HIS A 425 13.28 14.23 -4.86
N SER A 426 12.79 14.56 -3.68
CA SER A 426 12.23 13.57 -2.75
C SER A 426 10.96 12.91 -3.30
N HIS A 427 10.18 13.64 -4.08
CA HIS A 427 8.99 13.15 -4.79
C HIS A 427 9.20 13.28 -6.30
N CYS A 428 8.76 12.29 -7.04
CA CYS A 428 8.79 12.36 -8.50
C CYS A 428 7.84 13.44 -9.01
N ARG A 429 8.33 14.40 -9.80
CA ARG A 429 7.50 15.50 -10.32
C ARG A 429 6.37 15.05 -11.26
N ASN A 430 6.44 13.82 -11.81
CA ASN A 430 5.41 13.30 -12.71
C ASN A 430 4.33 12.46 -12.01
N CYS A 431 4.70 11.60 -11.06
CA CYS A 431 3.76 10.66 -10.41
C CYS A 431 3.68 10.81 -8.89
N ASP A 432 4.36 11.81 -8.33
CA ASP A 432 4.43 12.13 -6.90
C ASP A 432 4.91 11.01 -5.98
N ALA A 433 5.47 9.94 -6.54
CA ALA A 433 5.98 8.81 -5.75
C ALA A 433 7.22 9.22 -4.93
N PHE A 434 7.18 8.93 -3.62
CA PHE A 434 8.24 9.28 -2.67
C PHE A 434 9.46 8.37 -2.78
N ALA A 435 10.66 8.96 -2.80
CA ALA A 435 11.97 8.30 -2.79
C ALA A 435 12.16 7.25 -3.90
N THR A 436 11.60 7.52 -5.09
CA THR A 436 11.63 6.59 -6.23
C THR A 436 12.64 6.99 -7.31
N LEU A 437 13.32 8.13 -7.16
CA LEU A 437 14.37 8.54 -8.10
C LEU A 437 15.67 7.80 -7.78
N ASP A 438 16.16 7.09 -8.78
CA ASP A 438 17.41 6.34 -8.73
C ASP A 438 18.36 6.77 -9.84
N TRP A 439 19.70 6.82 -9.57
CA TRP A 439 20.71 7.23 -10.53
C TRP A 439 21.14 6.04 -11.38
N ARG A 440 20.56 5.93 -12.58
CA ARG A 440 20.76 4.78 -13.45
C ARG A 440 20.75 5.13 -14.93
N ARG A 441 21.23 4.23 -15.77
CA ARG A 441 21.03 4.35 -17.21
C ARG A 441 19.57 4.06 -17.56
N PRO A 442 18.93 4.86 -18.43
CA PRO A 442 17.56 4.61 -18.86
C PRO A 442 17.48 3.31 -19.67
N ASP A 443 16.56 2.42 -19.30
CA ASP A 443 16.40 1.11 -19.94
C ASP A 443 15.79 1.21 -21.35
N HIS A 444 15.11 2.34 -21.69
CA HIS A 444 14.49 2.61 -22.99
C HIS A 444 14.44 4.12 -23.24
N VAL A 445 14.02 4.52 -24.46
CA VAL A 445 13.77 5.93 -24.83
C VAL A 445 12.55 6.44 -24.03
N THR A 446 12.77 6.78 -22.77
CA THR A 446 11.73 7.33 -21.93
C THR A 446 11.69 8.84 -22.14
N PRO A 447 10.51 9.45 -22.37
CA PRO A 447 10.41 10.89 -22.50
C PRO A 447 10.98 11.56 -21.25
N MET A 448 11.88 12.52 -21.45
CA MET A 448 12.29 13.39 -20.34
C MET A 448 11.07 14.22 -19.92
N ALA A 449 10.75 14.25 -18.62
CA ALA A 449 9.84 15.26 -18.11
C ALA A 449 10.50 16.60 -18.35
N ILE A 450 10.04 17.32 -19.35
CA ILE A 450 10.38 18.72 -19.53
C ILE A 450 9.83 19.38 -18.26
N ALA A 451 10.70 19.96 -17.44
CA ALA A 451 10.29 20.81 -16.35
C ALA A 451 9.52 21.97 -16.99
N ALA A 452 8.21 21.83 -17.09
CA ALA A 452 7.34 22.96 -17.33
C ALA A 452 7.41 23.78 -16.05
N ASP A 453 8.28 24.76 -16.04
CA ASP A 453 8.14 25.96 -15.21
C ASP A 453 6.84 26.64 -15.67
N VAL A 454 5.70 26.06 -15.26
CA VAL A 454 4.43 26.75 -15.33
C VAL A 454 4.38 27.62 -14.09
N THR A 455 5.07 28.75 -14.17
CA THR A 455 4.62 29.94 -13.49
C THR A 455 3.13 30.09 -13.81
N HIS A 456 2.31 30.06 -12.78
CA HIS A 456 0.89 30.45 -12.87
C HIS A 456 0.75 31.79 -13.58
N ALA A 457 0.54 31.75 -14.89
CA ALA A 457 0.01 32.87 -15.65
C ALA A 457 -1.47 32.62 -15.83
N SER A 458 -2.23 33.31 -15.00
CA SER A 458 -3.66 33.53 -15.12
C SER A 458 -4.07 33.90 -16.54
N GLY A 459 -5.07 33.19 -17.05
CA GLY A 459 -6.03 33.79 -18.01
C GLY A 459 -5.53 33.91 -19.45
N VAL A 460 -5.72 32.84 -20.25
CA VAL A 460 -6.08 33.07 -21.67
C VAL A 460 -7.24 32.11 -22.01
N ALA A 461 -8.35 32.78 -22.38
CA ALA A 461 -9.57 32.16 -22.83
C ALA A 461 -9.33 31.23 -24.03
N ALA A 462 -9.94 30.05 -24.01
CA ALA A 462 -10.00 29.15 -25.15
C ALA A 462 -10.67 29.83 -26.35
N MET A 463 -9.94 29.94 -27.47
CA MET A 463 -10.54 30.27 -28.77
C MET A 463 -11.38 29.07 -29.25
N PRO A 464 -12.60 29.30 -29.79
CA PRO A 464 -13.40 28.25 -30.39
C PRO A 464 -12.79 27.79 -31.73
N ALA A 465 -12.87 26.49 -31.96
CA ALA A 465 -12.45 25.86 -33.20
C ALA A 465 -13.23 26.43 -34.43
N PRO A 466 -12.60 26.54 -35.61
CA PRO A 466 -13.27 27.00 -36.81
C PRO A 466 -14.31 25.96 -37.27
N THR A 467 -15.54 26.43 -37.45
CA THR A 467 -16.61 25.68 -38.11
C THR A 467 -16.30 25.53 -39.60
N ASP A 468 -16.14 24.31 -40.07
CA ASP A 468 -16.06 23.98 -41.48
C ASP A 468 -17.46 24.14 -42.09
N THR A 469 -17.65 25.19 -42.82
CA THR A 469 -18.78 25.35 -43.76
C THR A 469 -18.29 24.93 -45.13
N THR A 470 -18.70 23.75 -45.57
CA THR A 470 -18.79 23.44 -47.01
C THR A 470 -20.22 23.09 -47.34
N ASP A 471 -20.97 24.09 -47.79
CA ASP A 471 -22.07 23.96 -48.70
C ASP A 471 -21.52 23.68 -50.12
N ASN A 472 -21.86 22.58 -50.70
CA ASN A 472 -22.50 22.39 -52.02
C ASN A 472 -22.74 20.91 -52.30
#